data_31916636dd3ac133618168881b9d5139
#
_entry.id   31916636dd3ac133618168881b9d5139
#
_cell.length_a   1.000
_cell.length_b   1.000
_cell.length_c   1.000
_cell.angle_alpha   90.00
_cell.angle_beta   90.00
_cell.angle_gamma   90.00
#
_symmetry.space_group_name_H-M   'P 1'
#
loop_
_entity.id
_entity.type
_entity.pdbx_description
1 polymer ?
#
loop_
_entity_poly.entity_id
_entity_poly.type
_entity_poly.pdbx_seq_one_letter_code
_entity_poly.pdbx_strand_id
1 'polypeptide(L)'
;CTDKYAEVRDIYFPYVGLENHIGGHFSHRVGAYVDGQLNWFTHSNWRIDSNFQDSALAGETLAQNGALGVKIKLNDSVYNEKNIFLREVTVTNDSDRARTVKIFFNHEFEIYESHRGDTAYFDPIHHAVIHYNGKRVFLINGVSDHGGFDDYTTGIFKIEGKEGSFKDAEDGLLAKNLIEHGPSDSVLGFYLNLAPHESKTFYYWIAVAESIKEARDLNAYVLERRPGHLVRSTRDYWHAWVNKYDFNFYGLKKEEISLF
;
A
#
# COMPACT_ATOMS: atom_id res chain seq x y z
N CYS A 1 6.74 -9.06 1.34
CA CYS A 1 7.19 -9.13 -0.08
C CYS A 1 6.09 -8.64 -1.01
N THR A 2 6.49 -7.98 -2.08
CA THR A 2 5.60 -7.61 -3.19
C THR A 2 6.08 -8.29 -4.49
N ASP A 3 5.16 -8.49 -5.42
CA ASP A 3 5.47 -8.98 -6.76
C ASP A 3 5.75 -7.83 -7.75
N LYS A 4 5.90 -8.18 -9.03
CA LYS A 4 6.10 -7.21 -10.12
C LYS A 4 4.90 -6.27 -10.37
N TYR A 5 3.73 -6.55 -9.83
CA TYR A 5 2.51 -5.71 -9.90
C TYR A 5 2.30 -4.88 -8.63
N ALA A 6 3.29 -4.87 -7.73
CA ALA A 6 3.20 -4.27 -6.40
C ALA A 6 2.08 -4.88 -5.51
N GLU A 7 1.60 -6.08 -5.86
CA GLU A 7 0.71 -6.85 -5.00
C GLU A 7 1.49 -7.46 -3.84
N VAL A 8 0.87 -7.51 -2.68
CA VAL A 8 1.49 -8.06 -1.47
C VAL A 8 1.29 -9.57 -1.45
N ARG A 9 2.40 -10.30 -1.29
CA ARG A 9 2.42 -11.75 -1.17
C ARG A 9 2.45 -12.24 0.26
N ASP A 10 3.21 -11.56 1.10
CA ASP A 10 3.45 -12.01 2.47
C ASP A 10 3.39 -10.82 3.44
N ILE A 11 2.57 -10.97 4.47
CA ILE A 11 2.56 -10.13 5.67
C ILE A 11 2.64 -11.07 6.88
N TYR A 12 3.81 -11.15 7.47
CA TYR A 12 4.04 -11.91 8.71
C TYR A 12 3.87 -11.01 9.92
N PHE A 13 3.14 -11.47 10.92
CA PHE A 13 3.00 -10.82 12.21
C PHE A 13 2.65 -11.87 13.28
N PRO A 14 3.24 -11.81 14.50
CA PRO A 14 4.20 -10.80 14.98
C PRO A 14 5.64 -11.00 14.48
N TYR A 15 5.99 -12.16 13.94
CA TYR A 15 7.35 -12.48 13.51
C TYR A 15 7.36 -13.11 12.13
N VAL A 16 8.41 -12.87 11.38
CA VAL A 16 8.65 -13.55 10.09
C VAL A 16 8.74 -15.06 10.30
N GLY A 17 7.98 -15.82 9.52
CA GLY A 17 7.93 -17.28 9.59
C GLY A 17 6.89 -17.84 10.56
N LEU A 18 6.08 -16.97 11.19
CA LEU A 18 4.84 -17.37 11.86
C LEU A 18 3.64 -17.22 10.92
N GLU A 19 2.52 -16.67 11.40
CA GLU A 19 1.33 -16.54 10.58
C GLU A 19 1.55 -15.58 9.40
N ASN A 20 1.22 -16.03 8.18
CA ASN A 20 1.15 -15.21 6.98
C ASN A 20 -0.29 -14.76 6.75
N HIS A 21 -0.58 -13.51 7.00
CA HIS A 21 -1.93 -12.95 6.95
C HIS A 21 -2.46 -12.65 5.53
N ILE A 22 -1.75 -13.10 4.50
CA ILE A 22 -2.16 -13.04 3.09
C ILE A 22 -2.46 -14.44 2.52
N GLY A 23 -2.21 -15.52 3.27
CA GLY A 23 -2.46 -16.89 2.83
C GLY A 23 -1.57 -17.37 1.68
N GLY A 24 -0.49 -16.67 1.38
CA GLY A 24 0.49 -17.07 0.34
C GLY A 24 0.06 -16.82 -1.10
N HIS A 25 -1.06 -16.12 -1.34
CA HIS A 25 -1.40 -15.61 -2.66
C HIS A 25 -1.21 -14.10 -2.74
N PHE A 26 -1.13 -13.62 -3.99
CA PHE A 26 -1.01 -12.20 -4.24
C PHE A 26 -2.35 -11.51 -4.01
N SER A 27 -2.30 -10.47 -3.21
CA SER A 27 -3.45 -9.62 -2.90
C SER A 27 -3.01 -8.17 -2.73
N HIS A 28 -3.90 -7.31 -2.25
CA HIS A 28 -3.64 -5.87 -2.10
C HIS A 28 -3.37 -5.20 -3.46
N ARG A 29 -4.33 -5.35 -4.37
CA ARG A 29 -4.28 -4.77 -5.71
C ARG A 29 -4.20 -3.26 -5.65
N VAL A 30 -3.44 -2.69 -6.59
CA VAL A 30 -3.41 -1.25 -6.87
C VAL A 30 -4.05 -1.01 -8.24
N GLY A 31 -4.93 -0.03 -8.32
CA GLY A 31 -5.61 0.33 -9.57
C GLY A 31 -5.79 1.82 -9.73
N ALA A 32 -5.94 2.25 -10.99
CA ALA A 32 -6.27 3.62 -11.34
C ALA A 32 -7.55 3.67 -12.16
N TYR A 33 -8.46 4.58 -11.77
CA TYR A 33 -9.65 4.91 -12.55
C TYR A 33 -9.51 6.30 -13.12
N VAL A 34 -9.63 6.40 -14.44
CA VAL A 34 -9.47 7.65 -15.18
C VAL A 34 -10.45 7.67 -16.35
N ASP A 35 -11.20 8.76 -16.52
CA ASP A 35 -12.09 8.99 -17.67
C ASP A 35 -13.06 7.80 -17.92
N GLY A 36 -13.63 7.22 -16.86
CA GLY A 36 -14.57 6.10 -16.97
C GLY A 36 -13.95 4.71 -17.10
N GLN A 37 -12.64 4.58 -16.94
CA GLN A 37 -11.94 3.31 -17.10
C GLN A 37 -11.12 2.95 -15.85
N LEU A 38 -11.41 1.80 -15.24
CA LEU A 38 -10.60 1.20 -14.20
C LEU A 38 -9.56 0.25 -14.79
N ASN A 39 -8.32 0.40 -14.38
CA ASN A 39 -7.24 -0.53 -14.71
C ASN A 39 -6.44 -0.89 -13.44
N TRP A 40 -6.53 -2.15 -13.02
CA TRP A 40 -5.67 -2.71 -11.99
C TRP A 40 -4.26 -2.96 -12.56
N PHE A 41 -3.22 -2.90 -11.73
CA PHE A 41 -1.83 -3.13 -12.17
C PHE A 41 -1.62 -4.50 -12.79
N THR A 42 -2.45 -5.48 -12.46
CA THR A 42 -2.46 -6.81 -13.08
C THR A 42 -2.96 -6.84 -14.53
N HIS A 43 -3.60 -5.77 -15.00
CA HIS A 43 -4.04 -5.67 -16.39
C HIS A 43 -2.85 -5.45 -17.34
N SER A 44 -2.92 -5.96 -18.56
CA SER A 44 -1.82 -5.97 -19.54
C SER A 44 -1.38 -4.58 -20.05
N ASN A 45 -2.16 -3.54 -19.77
CA ASN A 45 -1.91 -2.17 -20.24
C ASN A 45 -0.85 -1.41 -19.41
N TRP A 46 -0.36 -2.00 -18.33
CA TRP A 46 0.66 -1.39 -17.49
C TRP A 46 2.06 -1.88 -17.87
N ARG A 47 2.97 -0.93 -18.00
CA ARG A 47 4.41 -1.20 -17.94
C ARG A 47 4.87 -0.92 -16.51
N ILE A 48 5.32 -1.95 -15.80
CA ILE A 48 5.72 -1.86 -14.41
C ILE A 48 7.19 -2.26 -14.29
N ASP A 49 7.95 -1.43 -13.56
CA ASP A 49 9.32 -1.67 -13.16
C ASP A 49 9.42 -1.55 -11.64
N SER A 50 9.92 -2.58 -10.99
CA SER A 50 10.01 -2.67 -9.53
C SER A 50 11.42 -3.03 -9.11
N ASN A 51 12.02 -2.18 -8.29
CA ASN A 51 13.39 -2.30 -7.81
C ASN A 51 13.47 -1.96 -6.32
N PHE A 52 14.59 -2.29 -5.69
CA PHE A 52 14.96 -1.68 -4.42
C PHE A 52 15.60 -0.30 -4.66
N GLN A 53 15.36 0.62 -3.74
CA GLN A 53 16.09 1.89 -3.73
C GLN A 53 17.56 1.62 -3.40
N ASP A 54 18.45 2.41 -3.99
CA ASP A 54 19.89 2.28 -3.76
C ASP A 54 20.22 2.34 -2.26
N SER A 55 20.95 1.32 -1.78
CA SER A 55 21.40 1.21 -0.39
C SER A 55 20.30 1.29 0.67
N ALA A 56 19.07 0.86 0.35
CA ALA A 56 17.96 0.84 1.31
C ALA A 56 17.08 -0.41 1.12
N LEU A 57 16.53 -0.94 2.24
CA LEU A 57 15.48 -1.97 2.20
C LEU A 57 14.10 -1.30 2.00
N ALA A 58 14.01 -0.49 0.96
CA ALA A 58 12.80 0.17 0.52
C ALA A 58 12.54 -0.16 -0.95
N GLY A 59 11.32 -0.51 -1.28
CA GLY A 59 10.89 -0.81 -2.65
C GLY A 59 10.57 0.46 -3.41
N GLU A 60 10.88 0.49 -4.70
CA GLU A 60 10.42 1.49 -5.63
C GLU A 60 9.73 0.79 -6.80
N THR A 61 8.48 1.14 -7.08
CA THR A 61 7.73 0.64 -8.24
C THR A 61 7.30 1.81 -9.10
N LEU A 62 7.64 1.77 -10.39
CA LEU A 62 7.17 2.71 -11.39
C LEU A 62 6.19 2.00 -12.33
N ALA A 63 4.93 2.41 -12.31
CA ALA A 63 3.88 1.90 -13.17
C ALA A 63 3.45 2.99 -14.17
N GLN A 64 3.41 2.66 -15.47
CA GLN A 64 3.02 3.55 -16.54
C GLN A 64 1.91 2.92 -17.39
N ASN A 65 0.85 3.67 -17.63
CA ASN A 65 -0.23 3.28 -18.54
C ASN A 65 -0.46 4.39 -19.58
N GLY A 66 0.04 4.14 -20.78
CA GLY A 66 -0.06 5.12 -21.89
C GLY A 66 -1.49 5.32 -22.37
N ALA A 67 -2.35 4.31 -22.29
CA ALA A 67 -3.75 4.42 -22.70
C ALA A 67 -4.55 5.30 -21.73
N LEU A 68 -4.32 5.17 -20.44
CA LEU A 68 -4.87 6.07 -19.43
C LEU A 68 -4.11 7.40 -19.35
N GLY A 69 -2.88 7.50 -19.88
CA GLY A 69 -2.01 8.67 -19.78
C GLY A 69 -1.66 9.01 -18.33
N VAL A 70 -1.29 8.02 -17.53
CA VAL A 70 -0.89 8.20 -16.14
C VAL A 70 0.39 7.44 -15.82
N LYS A 71 1.17 8.03 -14.89
CA LYS A 71 2.30 7.38 -14.24
C LYS A 71 2.07 7.36 -12.74
N ILE A 72 2.38 6.24 -12.10
CA ILE A 72 2.24 6.05 -10.66
C ILE A 72 3.58 5.52 -10.14
N LYS A 73 4.15 6.24 -9.18
CA LYS A 73 5.34 5.82 -8.47
C LYS A 73 4.95 5.44 -7.05
N LEU A 74 5.36 4.25 -6.61
CA LEU A 74 5.19 3.76 -5.25
C LEU A 74 6.56 3.64 -4.59
N ASN A 75 6.73 4.21 -3.41
CA ASN A 75 7.88 3.99 -2.55
C ASN A 75 7.39 3.27 -1.29
N ASP A 76 7.80 2.01 -1.14
CA ASP A 76 7.32 1.09 -0.11
C ASP A 76 8.40 0.83 0.94
N SER A 77 8.03 0.91 2.20
CA SER A 77 8.91 0.58 3.31
C SER A 77 8.15 0.04 4.51
N VAL A 78 8.84 -0.77 5.33
CA VAL A 78 8.38 -1.12 6.68
C VAL A 78 9.15 -0.24 7.65
N TYR A 79 8.43 0.50 8.48
CA TYR A 79 9.03 1.41 9.44
C TYR A 79 9.90 0.64 10.44
N ASN A 80 11.12 1.12 10.65
CA ASN A 80 12.14 0.39 11.40
C ASN A 80 11.91 0.31 12.92
N GLU A 81 11.00 1.10 13.49
CA GLU A 81 10.75 1.14 14.93
C GLU A 81 9.40 0.54 15.34
N LYS A 82 8.44 0.42 14.43
CA LYS A 82 7.08 -0.03 14.72
C LYS A 82 6.51 -0.84 13.56
N ASN A 83 5.51 -1.67 13.84
CA ASN A 83 4.83 -2.52 12.85
C ASN A 83 3.92 -1.70 11.94
N ILE A 84 4.51 -0.89 11.07
CA ILE A 84 3.82 -0.03 10.13
C ILE A 84 4.44 -0.23 8.74
N PHE A 85 3.62 -0.68 7.80
CA PHE A 85 3.94 -0.60 6.38
C PHE A 85 3.57 0.80 5.89
N LEU A 86 4.48 1.45 5.19
CA LEU A 86 4.34 2.81 4.65
C LEU A 86 4.49 2.78 3.13
N ARG A 87 3.60 3.46 2.43
CA ARG A 87 3.66 3.66 0.98
C ARG A 87 3.49 5.15 0.66
N GLU A 88 4.50 5.74 0.02
CA GLU A 88 4.39 7.05 -0.61
C GLU A 88 3.97 6.84 -2.06
N VAL A 89 2.92 7.51 -2.50
CA VAL A 89 2.33 7.35 -3.83
C VAL A 89 2.37 8.68 -4.56
N THR A 90 3.12 8.75 -5.67
CA THR A 90 3.14 9.90 -6.55
C THR A 90 2.42 9.57 -7.85
N VAL A 91 1.38 10.32 -8.16
CA VAL A 91 0.57 10.16 -9.38
C VAL A 91 0.81 11.33 -10.29
N THR A 92 1.16 11.05 -11.53
CA THR A 92 1.39 12.04 -12.59
C THR A 92 0.32 11.91 -13.69
N ASN A 93 -0.32 12.99 -14.00
CA ASN A 93 -1.16 13.11 -15.19
C ASN A 93 -0.26 13.35 -16.41
N ASP A 94 -0.11 12.36 -17.28
CA ASP A 94 0.76 12.43 -18.48
C ASP A 94 0.01 12.94 -19.73
N SER A 95 -1.13 13.61 -19.54
CA SER A 95 -1.94 14.18 -20.63
C SER A 95 -1.97 15.70 -20.62
N ASP A 96 -2.36 16.28 -21.77
CA ASP A 96 -2.46 17.73 -22.00
C ASP A 96 -3.75 18.37 -21.44
N ARG A 97 -4.55 17.63 -20.67
CA ARG A 97 -5.80 18.13 -20.07
C ARG A 97 -5.87 17.87 -18.58
N ALA A 98 -6.52 18.77 -17.85
CA ALA A 98 -6.83 18.55 -16.43
C ALA A 98 -7.88 17.45 -16.27
N ARG A 99 -7.71 16.60 -15.25
CA ARG A 99 -8.65 15.50 -14.97
C ARG A 99 -8.51 14.99 -13.54
N THR A 100 -9.52 14.23 -13.12
CA THR A 100 -9.47 13.50 -11.85
C THR A 100 -8.91 12.10 -12.10
N VAL A 101 -7.88 11.75 -11.36
CA VAL A 101 -7.33 10.39 -11.28
C VAL A 101 -7.70 9.82 -9.92
N LYS A 102 -8.37 8.66 -9.89
CA LYS A 102 -8.69 7.96 -8.66
C LYS A 102 -7.77 6.76 -8.52
N ILE A 103 -7.16 6.61 -7.36
CA ILE A 103 -6.30 5.47 -7.04
C ILE A 103 -7.04 4.60 -6.03
N PHE A 104 -7.17 3.32 -6.35
CA PHE A 104 -7.82 2.33 -5.49
C PHE A 104 -6.81 1.33 -4.96
N PHE A 105 -6.92 1.02 -3.66
CA PHE A 105 -6.20 -0.05 -2.99
C PHE A 105 -7.20 -1.07 -2.49
N ASN A 106 -7.13 -2.29 -2.99
CA ASN A 106 -7.92 -3.40 -2.47
C ASN A 106 -7.10 -4.19 -1.44
N HIS A 107 -7.74 -4.66 -0.38
CA HIS A 107 -7.13 -5.40 0.72
C HIS A 107 -7.86 -6.71 0.93
N GLU A 108 -7.17 -7.81 0.72
CA GLU A 108 -7.66 -9.16 0.99
C GLU A 108 -6.74 -9.79 2.04
N PHE A 109 -7.23 -9.91 3.28
CA PHE A 109 -6.51 -10.60 4.35
C PHE A 109 -7.06 -12.01 4.54
N GLU A 110 -6.17 -12.93 4.92
CA GLU A 110 -6.48 -14.25 5.45
C GLU A 110 -5.86 -14.34 6.85
N ILE A 111 -6.49 -13.68 7.82
CA ILE A 111 -5.94 -13.54 9.16
C ILE A 111 -5.84 -14.92 9.82
N TYR A 112 -4.68 -15.25 10.39
CA TYR A 112 -4.32 -16.60 10.87
C TYR A 112 -4.34 -17.67 9.77
N GLU A 113 -4.06 -17.31 8.50
CA GLU A 113 -4.14 -18.24 7.37
C GLU A 113 -5.52 -18.92 7.25
N SER A 114 -6.57 -18.16 7.60
CA SER A 114 -7.94 -18.66 7.66
C SER A 114 -8.93 -17.56 7.28
N HIS A 115 -10.05 -17.96 6.68
CA HIS A 115 -11.17 -17.07 6.38
C HIS A 115 -12.24 -17.05 7.48
N ARG A 116 -12.01 -17.72 8.61
CA ARG A 116 -13.00 -17.85 9.67
C ARG A 116 -12.84 -16.75 10.70
N GLY A 117 -13.90 -15.99 10.89
CA GLY A 117 -13.98 -14.99 11.95
C GLY A 117 -13.32 -13.66 11.63
N ASP A 118 -12.85 -13.46 10.40
CA ASP A 118 -12.33 -12.17 9.96
C ASP A 118 -13.46 -11.14 9.95
N THR A 119 -13.12 -9.92 10.26
CA THR A 119 -14.06 -8.80 10.22
C THR A 119 -13.34 -7.59 9.65
N ALA A 120 -13.96 -6.93 8.68
CA ALA A 120 -13.53 -5.65 8.14
C ALA A 120 -14.59 -4.59 8.45
N TYR A 121 -14.18 -3.43 8.96
CA TYR A 121 -15.11 -2.33 9.19
C TYR A 121 -14.46 -0.95 9.02
N PHE A 122 -15.27 0.05 8.68
CA PHE A 122 -14.87 1.45 8.68
C PHE A 122 -15.01 2.04 10.09
N ASP A 123 -13.94 2.63 10.59
CA ASP A 123 -13.91 3.35 11.86
C ASP A 123 -14.09 4.86 11.60
N PRO A 124 -15.28 5.41 11.84
CA PRO A 124 -15.57 6.81 11.55
C PRO A 124 -14.84 7.80 12.47
N ILE A 125 -14.42 7.35 13.67
CA ILE A 125 -13.71 8.22 14.62
C ILE A 125 -12.30 8.49 14.14
N HIS A 126 -11.61 7.47 13.59
CA HIS A 126 -10.23 7.57 13.14
C HIS A 126 -10.11 7.69 11.62
N HIS A 127 -11.25 7.69 10.91
CA HIS A 127 -11.32 7.69 9.44
C HIS A 127 -10.37 6.64 8.85
N ALA A 128 -10.58 5.39 9.23
CA ALA A 128 -9.71 4.26 8.87
C ALA A 128 -10.55 3.01 8.58
N VAL A 129 -10.02 2.07 7.81
CA VAL A 129 -10.59 0.72 7.68
C VAL A 129 -9.76 -0.24 8.51
N ILE A 130 -10.45 -1.07 9.29
CA ILE A 130 -9.82 -2.03 10.20
C ILE A 130 -10.26 -3.43 9.84
N HIS A 131 -9.27 -4.30 9.56
CA HIS A 131 -9.45 -5.74 9.49
C HIS A 131 -8.93 -6.39 10.76
N TYR A 132 -9.67 -7.31 11.34
CA TYR A 132 -9.21 -8.01 12.53
C TYR A 132 -9.78 -9.41 12.66
N ASN A 133 -9.02 -10.23 13.39
CA ASN A 133 -9.44 -11.51 13.94
C ASN A 133 -8.65 -11.72 15.23
N GLY A 134 -9.36 -11.89 16.37
CA GLY A 134 -8.72 -12.07 17.67
C GLY A 134 -7.67 -11.00 17.98
N LYS A 135 -6.42 -11.44 18.13
CA LYS A 135 -5.26 -10.57 18.43
C LYS A 135 -4.44 -10.20 17.18
N ARG A 136 -5.05 -10.14 16.02
CA ARG A 136 -4.43 -9.68 14.78
C ARG A 136 -5.29 -8.57 14.20
N VAL A 137 -4.73 -7.38 14.17
CA VAL A 137 -5.43 -6.16 13.75
C VAL A 137 -4.60 -5.44 12.70
N PHE A 138 -5.21 -5.13 11.58
CA PHE A 138 -4.63 -4.38 10.46
C PHE A 138 -5.47 -3.12 10.26
N LEU A 139 -4.95 -1.97 10.68
CA LEU A 139 -5.59 -0.68 10.47
C LEU A 139 -4.98 -0.04 9.23
N ILE A 140 -5.85 0.30 8.28
CA ILE A 140 -5.49 0.86 6.99
C ILE A 140 -5.96 2.29 6.94
N ASN A 141 -5.06 3.20 6.59
CA ASN A 141 -5.38 4.62 6.45
C ASN A 141 -4.45 5.29 5.43
N GLY A 142 -4.69 6.55 5.15
CA GLY A 142 -3.86 7.37 4.30
C GLY A 142 -4.22 8.84 4.39
N VAL A 143 -3.35 9.69 3.85
CA VAL A 143 -3.52 11.14 3.86
C VAL A 143 -3.01 11.76 2.57
N SER A 144 -3.79 12.66 2.00
CA SER A 144 -3.47 13.48 0.83
C SER A 144 -3.35 14.97 1.21
N ASP A 145 -3.22 15.84 0.21
CA ASP A 145 -3.19 17.31 0.40
C ASP A 145 -4.51 17.91 0.92
N HIS A 146 -5.61 17.20 0.74
CA HIS A 146 -6.96 17.65 1.16
C HIS A 146 -7.53 16.83 2.33
N GLY A 147 -6.77 15.92 2.94
CA GLY A 147 -7.21 15.13 4.10
C GLY A 147 -6.96 13.64 3.94
N GLY A 148 -7.82 12.81 4.55
CA GLY A 148 -7.76 11.36 4.47
C GLY A 148 -8.10 10.81 3.08
N PHE A 149 -8.39 9.50 2.98
CA PHE A 149 -8.93 8.92 1.75
C PHE A 149 -10.36 9.42 1.48
N ASP A 150 -10.77 9.40 0.22
CA ASP A 150 -12.05 10.00 -0.24
C ASP A 150 -13.20 9.00 -0.21
N ASP A 151 -12.90 7.72 -0.42
CA ASP A 151 -13.92 6.70 -0.57
C ASP A 151 -13.47 5.35 0.01
N TYR A 152 -14.42 4.50 0.37
CA TYR A 152 -14.14 3.17 0.90
C TYR A 152 -15.34 2.23 0.69
N THR A 153 -15.07 0.94 0.74
CA THR A 153 -16.08 -0.10 0.92
C THR A 153 -15.47 -1.31 1.61
N THR A 154 -16.30 -2.07 2.32
CA THR A 154 -15.96 -3.43 2.78
C THR A 154 -16.81 -4.44 2.02
N GLY A 155 -16.31 -5.64 1.83
CA GLY A 155 -17.00 -6.69 1.11
C GLY A 155 -16.56 -8.09 1.52
N ILE A 156 -17.01 -9.07 0.78
CA ILE A 156 -16.69 -10.49 0.95
C ILE A 156 -16.08 -11.01 -0.35
N PHE A 157 -15.03 -11.81 -0.26
CA PHE A 157 -14.35 -12.39 -1.40
C PHE A 157 -14.26 -13.93 -1.32
N LYS A 158 -14.19 -14.59 -2.48
CA LYS A 158 -14.02 -16.06 -2.62
C LYS A 158 -15.08 -16.94 -1.93
N ILE A 159 -16.27 -16.43 -1.69
CA ILE A 159 -17.38 -17.18 -1.11
C ILE A 159 -18.68 -16.84 -1.82
N GLU A 160 -19.58 -17.83 -1.99
CA GLU A 160 -20.92 -17.66 -2.57
C GLU A 160 -20.93 -16.99 -3.95
N GLY A 161 -19.87 -17.20 -4.76
CA GLY A 161 -19.71 -16.58 -6.06
C GLY A 161 -19.31 -15.10 -6.04
N LYS A 162 -19.03 -14.52 -4.87
CA LYS A 162 -18.50 -13.16 -4.74
C LYS A 162 -17.00 -13.15 -5.04
N GLU A 163 -16.59 -12.28 -5.93
CA GLU A 163 -15.20 -12.17 -6.35
C GLU A 163 -14.37 -11.26 -5.41
N GLY A 164 -15.01 -10.30 -4.76
CA GLY A 164 -14.41 -9.31 -3.88
C GLY A 164 -14.87 -7.89 -4.15
N SER A 165 -14.65 -7.00 -3.18
CA SER A 165 -15.03 -5.58 -3.26
C SER A 165 -14.24 -4.77 -4.29
N PHE A 166 -13.15 -5.31 -4.85
CA PHE A 166 -12.43 -4.68 -5.95
C PHE A 166 -13.31 -4.47 -7.20
N LYS A 167 -14.37 -5.24 -7.37
CA LYS A 167 -15.38 -5.08 -8.42
C LYS A 167 -16.23 -3.82 -8.25
N ASP A 168 -16.44 -3.38 -7.02
CA ASP A 168 -17.20 -2.17 -6.70
C ASP A 168 -16.54 -0.91 -7.27
N ALA A 169 -15.21 -0.94 -7.46
CA ALA A 169 -14.46 0.18 -8.05
C ALA A 169 -14.62 0.33 -9.59
N GLU A 170 -15.33 -0.58 -10.29
CA GLU A 170 -15.41 -0.59 -11.76
C GLU A 170 -16.07 0.68 -12.34
N ASP A 171 -17.02 1.28 -11.65
CA ASP A 171 -17.65 2.54 -12.05
C ASP A 171 -16.95 3.78 -11.46
N GLY A 172 -15.89 3.56 -10.69
CA GLY A 172 -15.12 4.62 -10.04
C GLY A 172 -15.73 5.16 -8.75
N LEU A 173 -16.74 4.51 -8.18
CA LEU A 173 -17.36 4.83 -6.90
C LEU A 173 -17.33 3.59 -6.00
N LEU A 174 -17.33 3.80 -4.69
CA LEU A 174 -17.37 2.71 -3.72
C LEU A 174 -18.69 2.78 -2.91
N ALA A 175 -19.27 1.63 -2.64
CA ALA A 175 -20.61 1.50 -2.02
C ALA A 175 -20.70 1.99 -0.56
N LYS A 176 -19.55 2.28 0.08
CA LYS A 176 -19.47 2.70 1.50
C LYS A 176 -20.10 1.72 2.46
N ASN A 177 -20.01 0.42 2.13
CA ASN A 177 -20.41 -0.60 3.08
C ASN A 177 -19.51 -0.50 4.32
N LEU A 178 -20.15 -0.47 5.50
CA LEU A 178 -19.48 -0.12 6.76
C LEU A 178 -18.78 -1.29 7.42
N ILE A 179 -19.30 -2.51 7.23
CA ILE A 179 -18.82 -3.70 7.93
C ILE A 179 -19.17 -4.98 7.19
N GLU A 180 -18.21 -5.90 7.20
CA GLU A 180 -18.40 -7.28 6.73
C GLU A 180 -17.72 -8.27 7.66
N HIS A 181 -18.24 -9.50 7.68
CA HIS A 181 -17.75 -10.58 8.52
C HIS A 181 -17.59 -11.87 7.69
N GLY A 182 -16.52 -12.63 7.94
CA GLY A 182 -16.13 -13.81 7.17
C GLY A 182 -14.90 -13.52 6.34
N PRO A 183 -14.73 -14.11 5.14
CA PRO A 183 -13.63 -13.77 4.23
C PRO A 183 -13.83 -12.36 3.69
N SER A 184 -13.52 -11.38 4.54
CA SER A 184 -13.79 -9.97 4.30
C SER A 184 -12.62 -9.29 3.61
N ASP A 185 -12.94 -8.43 2.64
CA ASP A 185 -12.02 -7.55 1.95
C ASP A 185 -12.44 -6.08 2.06
N SER A 186 -11.62 -5.17 1.58
CA SER A 186 -11.97 -3.76 1.50
C SER A 186 -11.29 -3.06 0.34
N VAL A 187 -11.83 -1.91 -0.06
CA VAL A 187 -11.19 -0.99 -0.99
C VAL A 187 -11.15 0.41 -0.39
N LEU A 188 -10.01 1.10 -0.54
CA LEU A 188 -9.87 2.52 -0.28
C LEU A 188 -9.63 3.27 -1.59
N GLY A 189 -10.23 4.46 -1.73
CA GLY A 189 -10.07 5.35 -2.88
C GLY A 189 -9.46 6.70 -2.51
N PHE A 190 -8.48 7.15 -3.28
CA PHE A 190 -7.88 8.49 -3.22
C PHE A 190 -8.14 9.22 -4.52
N TYR A 191 -8.71 10.43 -4.45
CA TYR A 191 -9.13 11.21 -5.62
C TYR A 191 -8.22 12.42 -5.80
N LEU A 192 -7.55 12.51 -6.95
CA LEU A 192 -6.56 13.53 -7.24
C LEU A 192 -7.00 14.36 -8.46
N ASN A 193 -7.27 15.63 -8.26
CA ASN A 193 -7.47 16.57 -9.36
C ASN A 193 -6.10 17.04 -9.83
N LEU A 194 -5.74 16.68 -11.05
CA LEU A 194 -4.42 16.93 -11.64
C LEU A 194 -4.56 17.82 -12.88
N ALA A 195 -3.83 18.93 -12.91
CA ALA A 195 -3.62 19.73 -14.10
C ALA A 195 -2.81 18.94 -15.16
N PRO A 196 -2.73 19.42 -16.42
CA PRO A 196 -1.84 18.79 -17.40
C PRO A 196 -0.41 18.69 -16.87
N HIS A 197 0.18 17.48 -16.98
CA HIS A 197 1.54 17.15 -16.55
C HIS A 197 1.83 17.38 -15.06
N GLU A 198 0.80 17.60 -14.24
CA GLU A 198 0.95 17.74 -12.79
C GLU A 198 1.18 16.39 -12.11
N SER A 199 1.97 16.43 -11.06
CA SER A 199 2.17 15.30 -10.14
C SER A 199 1.71 15.68 -8.74
N LYS A 200 0.99 14.80 -8.08
CA LYS A 200 0.63 14.91 -6.67
C LYS A 200 1.05 13.68 -5.90
N THR A 201 1.39 13.87 -4.62
CA THR A 201 1.82 12.81 -3.73
C THR A 201 0.87 12.69 -2.56
N PHE A 202 0.52 11.46 -2.20
CA PHE A 202 -0.19 11.13 -0.98
C PHE A 202 0.48 9.94 -0.28
N TYR A 203 0.07 9.68 0.95
CA TYR A 203 0.65 8.62 1.78
C TYR A 203 -0.44 7.64 2.21
N TYR A 204 -0.07 6.37 2.22
CA TYR A 204 -0.90 5.25 2.61
C TYR A 204 -0.10 4.39 3.60
N TRP A 205 -0.78 3.78 4.60
CA TRP A 205 -0.13 2.88 5.54
C TRP A 205 -1.06 1.78 6.05
N ILE A 206 -0.44 0.71 6.52
CA ILE A 206 -1.07 -0.36 7.29
C ILE A 206 -0.35 -0.44 8.63
N ALA A 207 -1.07 -0.15 9.72
CA ALA A 207 -0.60 -0.34 11.09
C ALA A 207 -1.05 -1.71 11.59
N VAL A 208 -0.10 -2.52 12.10
CA VAL A 208 -0.35 -3.90 12.51
C VAL A 208 -0.15 -4.05 14.01
N ALA A 209 -1.11 -4.65 14.72
CA ALA A 209 -1.13 -4.68 16.17
C ALA A 209 -1.85 -5.92 16.74
N GLU A 210 -1.73 -6.14 18.07
CA GLU A 210 -2.45 -7.19 18.78
C GLU A 210 -3.82 -6.74 19.31
N SER A 211 -4.15 -5.47 19.21
CA SER A 211 -5.43 -4.91 19.62
C SER A 211 -5.84 -3.71 18.78
N ILE A 212 -7.15 -3.45 18.69
CA ILE A 212 -7.69 -2.27 18.02
C ILE A 212 -7.16 -0.98 18.65
N LYS A 213 -7.03 -0.94 19.99
CA LYS A 213 -6.47 0.23 20.67
C LYS A 213 -5.04 0.52 20.22
N GLU A 214 -4.18 -0.49 20.21
CA GLU A 214 -2.79 -0.36 19.77
C GLU A 214 -2.69 0.06 18.30
N ALA A 215 -3.51 -0.53 17.42
CA ALA A 215 -3.55 -0.14 16.01
C ALA A 215 -3.94 1.33 15.82
N ARG A 216 -4.91 1.83 16.62
CA ARG A 216 -5.29 3.25 16.66
C ARG A 216 -4.18 4.14 17.19
N ASP A 217 -3.45 3.70 18.23
CA ASP A 217 -2.30 4.42 18.78
C ASP A 217 -1.17 4.53 17.73
N LEU A 218 -0.92 3.45 16.96
CA LEU A 218 0.02 3.47 15.83
C LEU A 218 -0.43 4.41 14.70
N ASN A 219 -1.72 4.41 14.37
CA ASN A 219 -2.30 5.34 13.38
C ASN A 219 -2.13 6.81 13.82
N ALA A 220 -2.43 7.11 15.08
CA ALA A 220 -2.22 8.44 15.64
C ALA A 220 -0.73 8.85 15.59
N TYR A 221 0.18 7.92 15.88
CA TYR A 221 1.62 8.13 15.76
C TYR A 221 2.04 8.51 14.33
N VAL A 222 1.52 7.80 13.30
CA VAL A 222 1.81 8.13 11.89
C VAL A 222 1.35 9.55 11.55
N LEU A 223 0.13 9.91 11.95
CA LEU A 223 -0.44 11.23 11.69
C LEU A 223 0.35 12.35 12.39
N GLU A 224 0.69 12.16 13.66
CA GLU A 224 1.47 13.12 14.46
C GLU A 224 2.88 13.33 13.88
N ARG A 225 3.57 12.24 13.54
CA ARG A 225 4.94 12.27 13.01
C ARG A 225 5.01 12.64 11.54
N ARG A 226 3.88 12.66 10.84
CA ARG A 226 3.73 12.87 9.39
C ARG A 226 4.34 11.72 8.57
N PRO A 227 3.56 11.00 7.79
CA PRO A 227 4.02 9.79 7.09
C PRO A 227 5.23 10.04 6.18
N GLY A 228 5.31 11.18 5.50
CA GLY A 228 6.47 11.53 4.68
C GLY A 228 7.78 11.70 5.49
N HIS A 229 7.70 12.06 6.79
CA HIS A 229 8.88 12.04 7.65
C HIS A 229 9.28 10.59 7.99
N LEU A 230 8.32 9.72 8.30
CA LEU A 230 8.58 8.32 8.61
C LEU A 230 9.19 7.57 7.41
N VAL A 231 8.69 7.83 6.20
CA VAL A 231 9.27 7.26 4.96
C VAL A 231 10.73 7.69 4.81
N ARG A 232 11.03 8.98 4.96
CA ARG A 232 12.41 9.47 4.85
C ARG A 232 13.32 8.91 5.95
N SER A 233 12.88 8.94 7.22
CA SER A 233 13.68 8.42 8.33
C SER A 233 13.96 6.92 8.21
N THR A 234 13.01 6.14 7.69
CA THR A 234 13.21 4.70 7.41
C THR A 234 14.26 4.49 6.33
N ARG A 235 14.20 5.25 5.24
CA ARG A 235 15.22 5.20 4.18
C ARG A 235 16.60 5.57 4.71
N ASP A 236 16.68 6.66 5.48
CA ASP A 236 17.95 7.14 6.05
C ASP A 236 18.54 6.11 7.05
N TYR A 237 17.68 5.45 7.85
CA TYR A 237 18.07 4.34 8.72
C TYR A 237 18.70 3.18 7.92
N TRP A 238 18.01 2.70 6.87
CA TRP A 238 18.52 1.60 6.05
C TRP A 238 19.79 1.99 5.32
N HIS A 239 19.88 3.22 4.80
CA HIS A 239 21.09 3.72 4.17
C HIS A 239 22.28 3.73 5.14
N ALA A 240 22.06 4.22 6.37
CA ALA A 240 23.10 4.19 7.41
C ALA A 240 23.47 2.76 7.82
N TRP A 241 22.48 1.85 7.88
CA TRP A 241 22.70 0.46 8.26
C TRP A 241 23.50 -0.33 7.20
N VAL A 242 23.16 -0.17 5.93
CA VAL A 242 23.84 -0.83 4.81
C VAL A 242 25.29 -0.33 4.68
N ASN A 243 25.50 0.97 4.90
CA ASN A 243 26.83 1.58 4.80
C ASN A 243 27.64 1.55 6.11
N LYS A 244 27.14 0.89 7.16
CA LYS A 244 27.78 0.81 8.48
C LYS A 244 29.23 0.29 8.44
N TYR A 245 29.55 -0.54 7.47
CA TYR A 245 30.86 -1.14 7.28
C TYR A 245 31.45 -0.75 5.92
N ASP A 246 31.49 0.54 5.64
CA ASP A 246 32.16 1.06 4.45
C ASP A 246 33.67 0.87 4.64
N PHE A 247 34.19 -0.28 4.20
CA PHE A 247 35.62 -0.57 4.21
C PHE A 247 36.26 0.23 3.09
N ASN A 248 37.05 1.23 3.46
CA ASN A 248 37.89 1.95 2.51
C ASN A 248 39.08 1.08 2.12
N PHE A 249 38.94 0.31 1.06
CA PHE A 249 40.05 -0.44 0.45
C PHE A 249 40.90 0.55 -0.34
N TYR A 250 41.86 1.18 0.33
CA TYR A 250 42.76 2.16 -0.26
C TYR A 250 43.36 1.64 -1.57
N GLY A 251 42.96 2.24 -2.70
CA GLY A 251 43.53 2.00 -4.04
C GLY A 251 42.85 0.93 -4.89
N LEU A 252 41.83 0.20 -4.39
CA LEU A 252 41.03 -0.70 -5.22
C LEU A 252 39.87 0.02 -5.87
N LYS A 253 39.59 -0.28 -7.14
CA LYS A 253 38.40 0.22 -7.81
C LYS A 253 37.15 -0.53 -7.34
N LYS A 254 36.00 0.12 -7.47
CA LYS A 254 34.68 -0.44 -7.03
C LYS A 254 34.42 -1.81 -7.70
N GLU A 255 34.83 -2.00 -8.94
CA GLU A 255 34.70 -3.25 -9.69
C GLU A 255 35.60 -4.37 -9.12
N GLU A 256 36.71 -4.04 -8.51
CA GLU A 256 37.67 -5.00 -7.91
C GLU A 256 37.18 -5.44 -6.52
N ILE A 257 36.47 -4.56 -5.80
CA ILE A 257 35.89 -4.85 -4.49
C ILE A 257 34.69 -5.81 -4.60
N SER A 258 33.96 -5.78 -5.72
CA SER A 258 32.79 -6.64 -5.96
C SER A 258 33.15 -8.12 -6.23
N LEU A 259 34.44 -8.46 -6.32
CA LEU A 259 34.94 -9.82 -6.51
C LEU A 259 35.24 -10.56 -5.20
N PHE A 260 35.10 -9.90 -4.04
CA PHE A 260 35.25 -10.44 -2.70
C PHE A 260 33.91 -10.41 -1.94
#